data_1ceb830b2ae203ca0bbe9a0c1a7c958e
#
_entry.id   1ceb830b2ae203ca0bbe9a0c1a7c958e
#
_cell.length_a   1.000
_cell.length_b   1.000
_cell.length_c   1.000
_cell.angle_alpha   90.00
_cell.angle_beta   90.00
_cell.angle_gamma   90.00
#
_symmetry.space_group_name_H-M   'P 1'
#
loop_
_entity.id
_entity.type
_entity.pdbx_description
1 polymer ?
#
loop_
_entity_poly.entity_id
_entity_poly.type
_entity_poly.pdbx_seq_one_letter_code
_entity_poly.pdbx_strand_id
1 'polypeptide(L)'
;MAGEFALIDKYFARPTPSAILGPGDDCALVQPTPGKQLAVTTDMLVAGTHFLPDTDPKNLGWKALAVNLSDLAAMGATPRWVTLAGALPA
;
A
#
# COMPACT_ATOMS: atom_id res chain seq x y z
N MET A 1 20.82 -11.58 5.42
CA MET A 1 19.62 -10.74 5.40
C MET A 1 19.37 -10.27 3.97
N ALA A 2 18.14 -10.37 3.51
CA ALA A 2 17.79 -9.85 2.19
C ALA A 2 17.79 -8.32 2.23
N GLY A 3 18.33 -7.69 1.19
CA GLY A 3 18.27 -6.26 1.05
C GLY A 3 16.86 -5.77 0.68
N GLU A 4 16.67 -4.47 0.76
CA GLU A 4 15.40 -3.81 0.45
C GLU A 4 14.88 -4.19 -0.94
N PHE A 5 15.73 -4.09 -1.96
CA PHE A 5 15.31 -4.39 -3.33
C PHE A 5 14.98 -5.86 -3.53
N ALA A 6 15.68 -6.77 -2.83
CA ALA A 6 15.36 -8.19 -2.89
C ALA A 6 13.99 -8.49 -2.28
N LEU A 7 13.64 -7.83 -1.19
CA LEU A 7 12.33 -7.97 -0.56
C LEU A 7 11.22 -7.43 -1.46
N ILE A 8 11.42 -6.28 -2.06
CA ILE A 8 10.46 -5.68 -2.99
C ILE A 8 10.22 -6.61 -4.17
N ASP A 9 11.30 -7.11 -4.77
CA ASP A 9 11.21 -7.98 -5.94
C ASP A 9 10.49 -9.28 -5.63
N LYS A 10 10.79 -9.89 -4.49
CA LYS A 10 10.21 -11.18 -4.12
C LYS A 10 8.75 -11.10 -3.69
N TYR A 11 8.37 -10.09 -2.91
CA TYR A 11 7.07 -10.06 -2.24
C TYR A 11 6.11 -8.99 -2.77
N PHE A 12 6.62 -7.90 -3.31
CA PHE A 12 5.79 -6.75 -3.65
C PHE A 12 5.73 -6.41 -5.14
N ALA A 13 6.77 -6.78 -5.91
CA ALA A 13 6.75 -6.53 -7.34
C ALA A 13 5.74 -7.46 -8.03
N ARG A 14 4.64 -6.88 -8.50
CA ARG A 14 3.57 -7.59 -9.21
C ARG A 14 3.21 -6.81 -10.46
N PRO A 15 2.72 -7.47 -11.51
CA PRO A 15 2.17 -6.75 -12.66
C PRO A 15 1.08 -5.79 -12.21
N THR A 16 1.16 -4.55 -12.69
CA THR A 16 0.21 -3.50 -12.35
C THR A 16 -0.34 -2.89 -13.64
N PRO A 17 -1.19 -3.62 -14.36
CA PRO A 17 -1.61 -3.19 -15.72
C PRO A 17 -2.42 -1.90 -15.73
N SER A 18 -3.03 -1.51 -14.60
CA SER A 18 -3.77 -0.27 -14.49
C SER A 18 -2.88 0.96 -14.26
N ALA A 19 -1.58 0.77 -14.01
CA ALA A 19 -0.62 1.86 -13.86
C ALA A 19 0.17 2.03 -15.16
N ILE A 20 0.56 3.25 -15.48
CA ILE A 20 1.45 3.55 -16.61
C ILE A 20 2.85 3.02 -16.29
N LEU A 21 3.30 3.22 -15.05
CA LEU A 21 4.57 2.71 -14.53
C LEU A 21 4.31 2.16 -13.13
N GLY A 22 4.53 0.87 -12.95
CA GLY A 22 4.36 0.18 -11.68
C GLY A 22 5.65 0.08 -10.88
N PRO A 23 5.77 -0.98 -10.03
CA PRO A 23 6.94 -1.17 -9.17
C PRO A 23 8.24 -1.31 -9.94
N GLY A 24 9.35 -0.92 -9.31
CA GLY A 24 10.69 -1.12 -9.84
C GLY A 24 11.41 0.14 -10.27
N ASP A 25 10.84 1.30 -10.05
CA ASP A 25 11.46 2.59 -10.39
C ASP A 25 11.32 3.56 -9.21
N ASP A 26 11.78 4.79 -9.38
CA ASP A 26 11.79 5.81 -8.33
C ASP A 26 10.37 6.25 -7.93
N CYS A 27 9.42 6.12 -8.84
CA CYS A 27 8.01 6.40 -8.56
C CYS A 27 7.13 5.50 -9.42
N ALA A 28 5.83 5.51 -9.13
CA ALA A 28 4.81 4.98 -10.03
C ALA A 28 4.20 6.11 -10.84
N LEU A 29 3.73 5.78 -12.04
CA LEU A 29 2.97 6.71 -12.87
C LEU A 29 1.57 6.14 -13.07
N VAL A 30 0.56 6.91 -12.70
CA VAL A 30 -0.83 6.52 -12.84
C VAL A 30 -1.60 7.61 -13.58
N GLN A 31 -2.61 7.20 -14.33
CA GLN A 31 -3.46 8.12 -15.08
C GLN A 31 -4.88 8.04 -14.53
N PRO A 32 -5.38 9.08 -13.87
CA PRO A 32 -6.78 9.13 -13.44
C PRO A 32 -7.72 9.07 -14.64
N THR A 33 -8.91 8.51 -14.44
CA THR A 33 -9.95 8.51 -15.45
C THR A 33 -10.32 9.96 -15.81
N PRO A 34 -10.40 10.32 -17.11
CA PRO A 34 -10.78 11.68 -17.50
C PRO A 34 -12.11 12.10 -16.88
N GLY A 35 -12.17 13.34 -16.39
CA GLY A 35 -13.36 13.88 -15.74
C GLY A 35 -13.57 13.41 -14.30
N LYS A 36 -12.66 12.63 -13.74
CA LYS A 36 -12.70 12.14 -12.37
C LYS A 36 -11.61 12.78 -11.52
N GLN A 37 -11.88 12.89 -10.24
CA GLN A 37 -10.88 13.32 -9.26
C GLN A 37 -10.20 12.11 -8.65
N LEU A 38 -8.95 12.28 -8.25
CA LEU A 38 -8.21 11.25 -7.54
C LEU A 38 -8.37 11.49 -6.03
N ALA A 39 -8.95 10.51 -5.34
CA ALA A 39 -9.02 10.50 -3.88
C ALA A 39 -7.81 9.73 -3.34
N VAL A 40 -7.08 10.33 -2.42
CA VAL A 40 -5.87 9.72 -1.84
C VAL A 40 -6.05 9.62 -0.33
N THR A 41 -5.75 8.47 0.23
CA THR A 41 -5.75 8.24 1.67
C THR A 41 -4.47 7.53 2.08
N THR A 42 -4.01 7.80 3.29
CA THR A 42 -2.80 7.20 3.86
C THR A 42 -3.01 7.00 5.34
N ASP A 43 -2.59 5.84 5.85
CA ASP A 43 -2.58 5.57 7.28
C ASP A 43 -1.21 5.05 7.70
N MET A 44 -0.80 5.43 8.89
CA MET A 44 0.42 4.93 9.51
C MET A 44 0.04 3.93 10.60
N LEU A 45 0.68 2.76 10.59
CA LEU A 45 0.52 1.75 11.64
C LEU A 45 1.84 1.59 12.39
N VAL A 46 1.81 1.91 13.67
CA VAL A 46 3.00 1.88 14.54
C VAL A 46 2.79 0.84 15.65
N ALA A 47 3.78 -0.03 15.82
CA ALA A 47 3.75 -1.04 16.88
C ALA A 47 3.57 -0.39 18.26
N GLY A 48 2.69 -0.95 19.09
CA GLY A 48 2.38 -0.42 20.41
C GLY A 48 1.36 0.72 20.42
N THR A 49 1.11 1.36 19.28
CA THR A 49 0.12 2.44 19.15
C THR A 49 -1.10 1.97 18.37
N HIS A 50 -0.91 1.37 17.20
CA HIS A 50 -1.98 0.96 16.31
C HIS A 50 -2.20 -0.55 16.31
N PHE A 51 -1.21 -1.32 16.75
CA PHE A 51 -1.28 -2.77 16.88
C PHE A 51 -0.29 -3.24 17.98
N LEU A 52 -0.55 -4.43 18.51
CA LEU A 52 0.35 -5.02 19.50
C LEU A 52 1.60 -5.56 18.82
N PRO A 53 2.78 -5.48 19.48
CA PRO A 53 4.04 -5.95 18.88
C PRO A 53 4.03 -7.44 18.49
N ASP A 54 3.19 -8.25 19.15
CA ASP A 54 3.05 -9.68 18.86
C ASP A 54 1.90 -10.01 17.91
N THR A 55 1.32 -9.02 17.27
CA THR A 55 0.25 -9.22 16.28
C THR A 55 0.73 -10.11 15.15
N ASP A 56 -0.11 -11.07 14.73
CA ASP A 56 0.16 -11.91 13.57
C ASP A 56 0.41 -11.02 12.34
N PRO A 57 1.57 -11.17 11.67
CA PRO A 57 1.89 -10.36 10.48
C PRO A 57 0.83 -10.41 9.39
N LYS A 58 0.15 -11.55 9.21
CA LYS A 58 -0.92 -11.68 8.23
C LYS A 58 -2.11 -10.78 8.58
N ASN A 59 -2.49 -10.73 9.86
CA ASN A 59 -3.57 -9.87 10.32
C ASN A 59 -3.18 -8.39 10.25
N LEU A 60 -1.92 -8.08 10.50
CA LEU A 60 -1.41 -6.73 10.37
C LEU A 60 -1.46 -6.25 8.91
N GLY A 61 -1.04 -7.10 7.98
CA GLY A 61 -1.13 -6.80 6.55
C GLY A 61 -2.57 -6.57 6.10
N TRP A 62 -3.50 -7.39 6.57
CA TRP A 62 -4.92 -7.21 6.32
C TRP A 62 -5.40 -5.84 6.82
N LYS A 63 -5.07 -5.50 8.07
CA LYS A 63 -5.46 -4.23 8.67
C LYS A 63 -4.88 -3.04 7.91
N ALA A 64 -3.62 -3.12 7.49
CA ALA A 64 -2.96 -2.04 6.78
C ALA A 64 -3.71 -1.64 5.50
N LEU A 65 -4.24 -2.61 4.77
CA LEU A 65 -5.04 -2.33 3.58
C LEU A 65 -6.48 -1.95 3.94
N ALA A 66 -7.10 -2.68 4.86
CA ALA A 66 -8.52 -2.53 5.19
C ALA A 66 -8.87 -1.14 5.71
N VAL A 67 -8.02 -0.52 6.53
CA VAL A 67 -8.29 0.83 7.07
C VAL A 67 -8.32 1.87 5.94
N ASN A 68 -7.48 1.72 4.93
CA ASN A 68 -7.48 2.61 3.77
C ASN A 68 -8.67 2.37 2.86
N LEU A 69 -9.06 1.11 2.64
CA LEU A 69 -10.26 0.79 1.87
C LEU A 69 -11.51 1.33 2.54
N SER A 70 -11.58 1.28 3.86
CA SER A 70 -12.68 1.84 4.63
C SER A 70 -12.81 3.35 4.42
N ASP A 71 -11.70 4.08 4.46
CA ASP A 71 -11.71 5.52 4.24
C ASP A 71 -12.13 5.89 2.82
N LEU A 72 -11.67 5.13 1.81
CA LEU A 72 -12.10 5.33 0.43
C LEU A 72 -13.59 5.06 0.26
N ALA A 73 -14.11 4.00 0.90
CA ALA A 73 -15.53 3.67 0.86
C ALA A 73 -16.38 4.79 1.46
N ALA A 74 -15.91 5.41 2.56
CA ALA A 74 -16.60 6.53 3.19
C ALA A 74 -16.73 7.73 2.25
N MET A 75 -15.80 7.88 1.31
CA MET A 75 -15.80 8.95 0.31
C MET A 75 -16.46 8.54 -1.00
N GLY A 76 -16.99 7.32 -1.09
CA GLY A 76 -17.58 6.80 -2.33
C GLY A 76 -16.56 6.58 -3.44
N ALA A 77 -15.30 6.42 -3.11
CA ALA A 77 -14.22 6.25 -4.07
C ALA A 77 -14.02 4.79 -4.45
N THR A 78 -13.58 4.56 -5.69
CA THR A 78 -13.20 3.23 -6.17
C THR A 78 -11.70 3.03 -5.97
N PRO A 79 -11.28 2.00 -5.24
CA PRO A 79 -9.83 1.74 -5.06
C PRO A 79 -9.21 1.28 -6.39
N ARG A 80 -8.11 1.91 -6.77
CA ARG A 80 -7.42 1.63 -8.03
C ARG A 80 -5.96 1.26 -7.83
N TRP A 81 -5.26 1.99 -6.98
CA TRP A 81 -3.83 1.81 -6.78
C TRP A 81 -3.51 1.89 -5.29
N VAL A 82 -2.38 1.30 -4.93
CA VAL A 82 -1.88 1.33 -3.56
C VAL A 82 -0.37 1.59 -3.58
N THR A 83 0.09 2.37 -2.63
CA THR A 83 1.52 2.50 -2.31
C THR A 83 1.75 2.00 -0.89
N LEU A 84 2.90 1.42 -0.67
CA LEU A 84 3.28 0.91 0.65
C LEU A 84 4.62 1.52 1.05
N ALA A 85 4.62 2.19 2.21
CA ALA A 85 5.84 2.62 2.87
C ALA A 85 6.03 1.73 4.10
N GLY A 86 7.05 0.90 4.09
CA GLY A 86 7.29 -0.07 5.15
C GLY A 86 8.60 0.17 5.87
N ALA A 87 8.56 0.08 7.20
CA ALA A 87 9.75 0.03 8.04
C ALA A 87 9.65 -1.25 8.87
N LEU A 88 10.41 -2.27 8.46
CA LEU A 88 10.36 -3.58 9.06
C LEU A 88 11.47 -3.75 10.10
N PRO A 89 11.23 -4.52 11.18
CA PRO A 89 12.28 -4.84 12.13
C PRO A 89 13.41 -5.64 11.47
N ALA A 90 14.59 -5.49 12.02
CA ALA A 90 15.78 -6.18 11.54
C ALA A 90 15.67 -7.70 11.75
#